data_ebbaa79c19c67df24625d21a04ca187d
#
_entry.id   ebbaa79c19c67df24625d21a04ca187d
#
_cell.length_a   1.000
_cell.length_b   1.000
_cell.length_c   1.000
_cell.angle_alpha   90.00
_cell.angle_beta   90.00
_cell.angle_gamma   90.00
#
_symmetry.space_group_name_H-M   'P 1'
#
loop_
_entity.id
_entity.type
_entity.pdbx_description
1 polymer ?
#
loop_
_entity_poly.entity_id
_entity_poly.type
_entity_poly.pdbx_seq_one_letter_code
_entity_poly.pdbx_strand_id
1 'polypeptide(L)'
;EKMNKLIYGYPKLGEKNEFKKITEAFFDKLIDEKTYIEKINEQKLKYAKTILKYSDYFVCNDFSAFDFMLDVAIMTNITKSRFGDYQGLSTYFEAARGENSYPLKKWFNTNYHYLCCEITDREFSLSQNIILDDFLFYKKNGVESTASVVAPFTFLTLSDINEKLVCNKIKTKDEKVIFENIS
;
A
#
# COMPACT_ATOMS: atom_id res chain seq x y z
N GLU A 1 -25.29 20.48 -14.39
CA GLU A 1 -24.37 19.30 -14.36
C GLU A 1 -24.41 18.69 -12.97
N LYS A 2 -24.61 17.37 -12.87
CA LYS A 2 -24.58 16.67 -11.59
C LYS A 2 -23.11 16.52 -11.16
N MET A 3 -22.74 17.11 -10.03
CA MET A 3 -21.40 16.98 -9.48
C MET A 3 -21.26 15.60 -8.84
N ASN A 4 -20.30 14.82 -9.30
CA ASN A 4 -20.00 13.51 -8.74
C ASN A 4 -19.21 13.64 -7.43
N LYS A 5 -19.56 12.82 -6.46
CA LYS A 5 -18.93 12.80 -5.12
C LYS A 5 -18.04 11.58 -4.99
N LEU A 6 -16.84 11.78 -4.48
CA LEU A 6 -15.91 10.71 -4.12
C LEU A 6 -15.50 10.88 -2.67
N ILE A 7 -15.67 9.83 -1.88
CA ILE A 7 -15.13 9.73 -0.53
C ILE A 7 -13.91 8.82 -0.58
N TYR A 8 -12.79 9.34 -0.08
CA TYR A 8 -11.50 8.64 -0.04
C TYR A 8 -10.86 8.81 1.34
N GLY A 9 -10.09 7.82 1.77
CA GLY A 9 -9.35 7.88 3.03
C GLY A 9 -10.10 7.27 4.21
N TYR A 10 -10.61 6.06 4.06
CA TYR A 10 -11.29 5.37 5.15
C TYR A 10 -10.37 5.00 6.32
N PRO A 11 -10.85 5.12 7.56
CA PRO A 11 -10.08 4.66 8.70
C PRO A 11 -9.80 3.16 8.65
N LYS A 12 -8.52 2.78 8.67
CA LYS A 12 -8.04 1.39 8.65
C LYS A 12 -8.49 0.53 9.84
N LEU A 13 -9.27 1.09 10.75
CA LEU A 13 -9.69 0.40 11.97
C LEU A 13 -11.04 -0.31 11.85
N GLY A 14 -11.91 0.17 10.93
CA GLY A 14 -13.31 -0.22 10.88
C GLY A 14 -14.15 0.48 11.95
N GLU A 15 -15.49 0.36 11.89
CA GLU A 15 -16.46 1.03 12.76
C GLU A 15 -16.28 0.67 14.25
N LYS A 16 -15.93 -0.58 14.53
CA LYS A 16 -15.69 -1.13 15.88
C LYS A 16 -14.31 -1.75 16.02
N ASN A 17 -13.31 -1.22 15.30
CA ASN A 17 -11.95 -1.74 15.23
C ASN A 17 -11.87 -3.17 14.65
N GLU A 18 -12.79 -3.55 13.75
CA GLU A 18 -12.85 -4.91 13.19
C GLU A 18 -11.55 -5.27 12.46
N PHE A 19 -11.04 -4.41 11.58
CA PHE A 19 -9.80 -4.65 10.86
C PHE A 19 -8.62 -4.87 11.81
N LYS A 20 -8.52 -4.05 12.86
CA LYS A 20 -7.48 -4.18 13.87
C LYS A 20 -7.59 -5.53 14.59
N LYS A 21 -8.79 -5.90 15.07
CA LYS A 21 -9.02 -7.17 15.77
C LYS A 21 -8.71 -8.39 14.90
N ILE A 22 -9.08 -8.37 13.61
CA ILE A 22 -8.78 -9.44 12.67
C ILE A 22 -7.27 -9.56 12.48
N THR A 23 -6.58 -8.43 12.33
CA THR A 23 -5.12 -8.40 12.14
C THR A 23 -4.38 -8.87 13.39
N GLU A 24 -4.82 -8.45 14.59
CA GLU A 24 -4.27 -8.93 15.86
C GLU A 24 -4.48 -10.44 16.04
N ALA A 25 -5.68 -10.95 15.75
CA ALA A 25 -5.97 -12.39 15.81
C ALA A 25 -5.08 -13.20 14.86
N PHE A 26 -4.73 -12.66 13.70
CA PHE A 26 -3.79 -13.28 12.79
C PHE A 26 -2.36 -13.30 13.36
N PHE A 27 -1.89 -12.20 13.92
CA PHE A 27 -0.57 -12.14 14.57
C PHE A 27 -0.45 -13.06 15.78
N ASP A 28 -1.51 -13.17 16.57
CA ASP A 28 -1.59 -14.07 17.71
C ASP A 28 -1.78 -15.55 17.31
N LYS A 29 -1.77 -15.86 15.99
CA LYS A 29 -1.97 -17.18 15.41
C LYS A 29 -3.30 -17.84 15.83
N LEU A 30 -4.30 -17.03 16.17
CA LEU A 30 -5.66 -17.49 16.49
C LEU A 30 -6.47 -17.81 15.23
N ILE A 31 -6.10 -17.26 14.09
CA ILE A 31 -6.67 -17.53 12.77
C ILE A 31 -5.54 -17.73 11.76
N ASP A 32 -5.81 -18.56 10.76
CA ASP A 32 -4.90 -18.78 9.63
C ASP A 32 -5.04 -17.69 8.55
N GLU A 33 -4.14 -17.71 7.56
CA GLU A 33 -4.12 -16.74 6.47
C GLU A 33 -5.41 -16.73 5.66
N LYS A 34 -5.98 -17.90 5.40
CA LYS A 34 -7.24 -18.03 4.66
C LYS A 34 -8.38 -17.33 5.39
N THR A 35 -8.53 -17.64 6.68
CA THR A 35 -9.53 -17.02 7.56
C THR A 35 -9.33 -15.52 7.68
N TYR A 36 -8.07 -15.06 7.74
CA TYR A 36 -7.74 -13.63 7.74
C TYR A 36 -8.25 -12.96 6.47
N ILE A 37 -7.93 -13.51 5.30
CA ILE A 37 -8.35 -12.95 3.99
C ILE A 37 -9.88 -12.93 3.89
N GLU A 38 -10.57 -14.00 4.26
CA GLU A 38 -12.02 -14.08 4.25
C GLU A 38 -12.66 -12.97 5.10
N LYS A 39 -12.21 -12.83 6.34
CA LYS A 39 -12.72 -11.80 7.27
C LYS A 39 -12.43 -10.37 6.81
N ILE A 40 -11.25 -10.11 6.30
CA ILE A 40 -10.90 -8.80 5.72
C ILE A 40 -11.78 -8.49 4.52
N ASN A 41 -12.02 -9.46 3.64
CA ASN A 41 -12.87 -9.29 2.47
C ASN A 41 -14.34 -9.01 2.84
N GLU A 42 -14.87 -9.66 3.88
CA GLU A 42 -16.20 -9.34 4.42
C GLU A 42 -16.27 -7.88 4.89
N GLN A 43 -15.27 -7.42 5.63
CA GLN A 43 -15.24 -6.05 6.11
C GLN A 43 -15.06 -5.05 4.95
N LYS A 44 -14.23 -5.36 3.95
CA LYS A 44 -14.09 -4.55 2.74
C LYS A 44 -15.43 -4.36 2.03
N LEU A 45 -16.23 -5.41 1.86
CA LEU A 45 -17.55 -5.33 1.21
C LEU A 45 -18.57 -4.55 2.05
N LYS A 46 -18.62 -4.79 3.35
CA LYS A 46 -19.45 -4.01 4.27
C LYS A 46 -19.14 -2.53 4.16
N TYR A 47 -17.88 -2.23 4.10
CA TYR A 47 -17.36 -0.89 4.00
C TYR A 47 -17.73 -0.21 2.67
N ALA A 48 -17.47 -0.88 1.54
CA ALA A 48 -17.84 -0.36 0.22
C ALA A 48 -19.33 0.00 0.16
N LYS A 49 -20.20 -0.87 0.68
CA LYS A 49 -21.64 -0.62 0.78
C LYS A 49 -21.99 0.60 1.65
N THR A 50 -21.21 0.87 2.67
CA THR A 50 -21.41 2.05 3.53
C THR A 50 -20.99 3.32 2.81
N ILE A 51 -19.85 3.35 2.15
CA ILE A 51 -19.37 4.51 1.40
C ILE A 51 -20.30 4.84 0.23
N LEU A 52 -20.75 3.86 -0.53
CA LEU A 52 -21.64 4.06 -1.67
C LEU A 52 -23.03 4.64 -1.33
N LYS A 53 -23.40 4.71 -0.05
CA LYS A 53 -24.59 5.46 0.39
C LYS A 53 -24.39 6.98 0.28
N TYR A 54 -23.15 7.44 0.29
CA TYR A 54 -22.79 8.87 0.38
C TYR A 54 -21.88 9.32 -0.77
N SER A 55 -21.36 8.39 -1.55
CA SER A 55 -20.41 8.59 -2.64
C SER A 55 -20.95 7.98 -3.93
N ASP A 56 -20.71 8.63 -5.06
CA ASP A 56 -21.09 8.10 -6.38
C ASP A 56 -20.08 7.05 -6.87
N TYR A 57 -18.85 7.05 -6.32
CA TYR A 57 -17.77 6.12 -6.66
C TYR A 57 -17.14 5.55 -5.40
N PHE A 58 -16.53 4.39 -5.55
CA PHE A 58 -15.74 3.73 -4.53
C PHE A 58 -14.30 3.50 -5.02
N VAL A 59 -13.32 3.69 -4.15
CA VAL A 59 -11.91 3.40 -4.45
C VAL A 59 -11.57 2.00 -3.94
N CYS A 60 -11.27 1.06 -4.86
CA CYS A 60 -11.10 -0.35 -4.54
C CYS A 60 -9.94 -0.62 -3.57
N ASN A 61 -8.88 0.14 -3.69
CA ASN A 61 -7.69 0.02 -2.86
C ASN A 61 -7.56 1.13 -1.81
N ASP A 62 -8.68 1.65 -1.30
CA ASP A 62 -8.70 2.61 -0.18
C ASP A 62 -8.26 1.95 1.15
N PHE A 63 -8.38 0.64 1.24
CA PHE A 63 -7.85 -0.14 2.35
C PHE A 63 -6.47 -0.70 2.00
N SER A 64 -5.48 -0.46 2.87
CA SER A 64 -4.19 -1.16 2.88
C SER A 64 -4.08 -1.97 4.18
N ALA A 65 -3.54 -3.17 4.11
CA ALA A 65 -3.38 -4.03 5.29
C ALA A 65 -2.44 -3.40 6.33
N PHE A 66 -1.47 -2.60 5.89
CA PHE A 66 -0.57 -1.85 6.75
C PHE A 66 -0.29 -0.45 6.22
N ASP A 67 0.29 -0.32 5.02
CA ASP A 67 0.78 0.94 4.48
C ASP A 67 0.79 0.96 2.94
N PHE A 68 0.34 2.07 2.34
CA PHE A 68 0.29 2.23 0.88
C PHE A 68 1.67 2.26 0.23
N MET A 69 2.71 2.72 0.94
CA MET A 69 4.08 2.70 0.43
C MET A 69 4.59 1.27 0.34
N LEU A 70 4.28 0.44 1.34
CA LEU A 70 4.59 -1.00 1.30
C LEU A 70 3.83 -1.71 0.17
N ASP A 71 2.56 -1.37 -0.05
CA ASP A 71 1.78 -1.95 -1.16
C ASP A 71 2.46 -1.69 -2.50
N VAL A 72 2.93 -0.47 -2.74
CA VAL A 72 3.69 -0.11 -3.96
C VAL A 72 5.04 -0.82 -4.01
N ALA A 73 5.75 -0.92 -2.89
CA ALA A 73 7.03 -1.60 -2.80
C ALA A 73 6.92 -3.08 -3.19
N ILE A 74 5.86 -3.75 -2.74
CA ILE A 74 5.56 -5.14 -3.12
C ILE A 74 5.18 -5.22 -4.60
N MET A 75 4.29 -4.34 -5.07
CA MET A 75 3.88 -4.32 -6.47
C MET A 75 5.06 -4.15 -7.41
N THR A 76 6.00 -3.28 -7.08
CA THR A 76 7.19 -2.98 -7.88
C THR A 76 8.37 -3.92 -7.64
N ASN A 77 8.18 -4.94 -6.79
CA ASN A 77 9.16 -5.98 -6.46
C ASN A 77 10.46 -5.49 -5.80
N ILE A 78 10.52 -4.26 -5.34
CA ILE A 78 11.72 -3.73 -4.67
C ILE A 78 11.98 -4.40 -3.31
N THR A 79 10.95 -4.98 -2.71
CA THR A 79 11.07 -5.75 -1.45
C THR A 79 11.91 -7.01 -1.60
N LYS A 80 12.09 -7.50 -2.84
CA LYS A 80 12.81 -8.75 -3.13
C LYS A 80 14.24 -8.74 -2.65
N SER A 81 14.92 -7.61 -2.74
CA SER A 81 16.32 -7.47 -2.31
C SER A 81 16.52 -7.74 -0.82
N ARG A 82 15.50 -7.51 0.00
CA ARG A 82 15.57 -7.62 1.46
C ARG A 82 14.82 -8.84 2.00
N PHE A 83 13.70 -9.21 1.38
CA PHE A 83 12.80 -10.26 1.87
C PHE A 83 12.68 -11.46 0.93
N GLY A 84 13.34 -11.45 -0.22
CA GLY A 84 13.20 -12.49 -1.24
C GLY A 84 11.89 -12.37 -2.03
N ASP A 85 11.54 -13.42 -2.76
CA ASP A 85 10.31 -13.47 -3.54
C ASP A 85 9.07 -13.40 -2.65
N TYR A 86 8.06 -12.67 -3.11
CA TYR A 86 6.82 -12.49 -2.36
C TYR A 86 6.08 -13.83 -2.13
N GLN A 87 5.82 -14.16 -0.87
CA GLN A 87 5.18 -15.40 -0.42
C GLN A 87 3.83 -15.15 0.27
N GLY A 88 3.12 -14.08 -0.11
CA GLY A 88 1.84 -13.73 0.50
C GLY A 88 1.97 -12.88 1.77
N LEU A 89 1.00 -13.00 2.67
CA LEU A 89 0.91 -12.17 3.88
C LEU A 89 2.10 -12.32 4.82
N SER A 90 2.78 -13.46 4.81
CA SER A 90 3.98 -13.67 5.62
C SER A 90 5.09 -12.67 5.23
N THR A 91 5.38 -12.53 3.93
CA THR A 91 6.36 -11.54 3.44
C THR A 91 5.88 -10.12 3.69
N TYR A 92 4.58 -9.85 3.47
CA TYR A 92 3.99 -8.54 3.71
C TYR A 92 4.19 -8.07 5.15
N PHE A 93 3.82 -8.90 6.11
CA PHE A 93 3.90 -8.53 7.52
C PHE A 93 5.31 -8.61 8.08
N GLU A 94 6.20 -9.42 7.52
CA GLU A 94 7.63 -9.39 7.84
C GLU A 94 8.21 -8.02 7.44
N ALA A 95 7.91 -7.53 6.26
CA ALA A 95 8.33 -6.21 5.79
C ALA A 95 7.72 -5.06 6.61
N ALA A 96 6.50 -5.24 7.12
CA ALA A 96 5.78 -4.23 7.88
C ALA A 96 6.19 -4.16 9.35
N ARG A 97 6.42 -5.30 10.00
CA ARG A 97 6.55 -5.42 11.47
C ARG A 97 7.55 -6.49 11.93
N GLY A 98 8.19 -7.22 11.02
CA GLY A 98 9.17 -8.24 11.35
C GLY A 98 10.46 -7.65 11.95
N GLU A 99 11.38 -8.51 12.32
CA GLU A 99 12.67 -8.12 12.90
C GLU A 99 13.49 -7.25 11.93
N ASN A 100 13.37 -7.53 10.62
CA ASN A 100 14.02 -6.78 9.54
C ASN A 100 13.09 -5.81 8.82
N SER A 101 11.98 -5.40 9.45
CA SER A 101 10.99 -4.50 8.82
C SER A 101 11.59 -3.18 8.35
N TYR A 102 10.92 -2.54 7.42
CA TYR A 102 11.27 -1.18 7.02
C TYR A 102 11.05 -0.19 8.15
N PRO A 103 11.89 0.86 8.26
CA PRO A 103 11.74 1.86 9.30
C PRO A 103 10.49 2.74 9.05
N LEU A 104 9.83 3.13 10.15
CA LEU A 104 8.74 4.09 10.11
C LEU A 104 9.30 5.52 10.09
N LYS A 105 8.82 6.33 9.13
CA LYS A 105 9.08 7.77 9.05
C LYS A 105 7.76 8.53 9.09
N LYS A 106 7.81 9.78 9.52
CA LYS A 106 6.62 10.65 9.50
C LYS A 106 6.24 11.01 8.06
N TRP A 107 4.94 10.93 7.77
CA TRP A 107 4.38 11.44 6.53
C TRP A 107 4.37 12.97 6.57
N PHE A 108 5.36 13.57 5.91
CA PHE A 108 5.60 15.01 5.96
C PHE A 108 5.63 15.54 7.40
N ASN A 109 4.88 16.58 7.70
CA ASN A 109 4.84 17.23 9.02
C ASN A 109 3.62 16.78 9.86
N THR A 110 3.14 15.56 9.64
CA THR A 110 1.97 15.00 10.32
C THR A 110 2.37 13.98 11.39
N ASN A 111 1.39 13.54 12.18
CA ASN A 111 1.58 12.41 13.11
C ASN A 111 1.35 11.04 12.44
N TYR A 112 1.01 11.02 11.15
CA TYR A 112 0.91 9.79 10.39
C TYR A 112 2.32 9.29 10.03
N HIS A 113 2.54 7.99 10.17
CA HIS A 113 3.82 7.36 9.83
C HIS A 113 3.60 6.39 8.67
N TYR A 114 4.61 6.28 7.82
CA TYR A 114 4.66 5.35 6.70
C TYR A 114 5.93 4.51 6.76
N LEU A 115 5.94 3.38 6.07
CA LEU A 115 7.12 2.55 5.91
C LEU A 115 8.03 3.14 4.84
N CYS A 116 9.24 3.53 5.24
CA CYS A 116 10.25 4.04 4.33
C CYS A 116 10.95 2.87 3.65
N CYS A 117 10.41 2.47 2.49
CA CYS A 117 10.96 1.36 1.73
C CYS A 117 12.31 1.72 1.13
N GLU A 118 13.21 0.74 1.04
CA GLU A 118 14.54 0.91 0.51
C GLU A 118 14.58 0.50 -0.97
N ILE A 119 15.13 1.37 -1.82
CA ILE A 119 15.33 1.11 -3.25
C ILE A 119 16.83 0.85 -3.46
N THR A 120 17.17 -0.41 -3.66
CA THR A 120 18.57 -0.87 -3.82
C THR A 120 18.94 -1.19 -5.26
N ASP A 121 17.97 -1.26 -6.16
CA ASP A 121 18.15 -1.57 -7.57
C ASP A 121 17.37 -0.58 -8.45
N ARG A 122 17.75 -0.49 -9.72
CA ARG A 122 17.07 0.29 -10.75
C ARG A 122 16.01 -0.49 -11.48
N GLU A 123 15.98 -1.80 -11.33
CA GLU A 123 15.03 -2.68 -11.99
C GLU A 123 13.75 -2.79 -11.17
N PHE A 124 12.66 -2.32 -11.76
CA PHE A 124 11.32 -2.51 -11.25
C PHE A 124 10.63 -3.59 -12.08
N SER A 125 9.99 -4.52 -11.42
CA SER A 125 9.20 -5.54 -12.07
C SER A 125 7.87 -5.70 -11.35
N LEU A 126 6.82 -6.09 -12.08
CA LEU A 126 5.54 -6.36 -11.45
C LEU A 126 5.62 -7.69 -10.69
N SER A 127 5.42 -7.66 -9.38
CA SER A 127 5.30 -8.84 -8.53
C SER A 127 3.83 -9.18 -8.31
N GLN A 128 3.18 -8.53 -7.34
CA GLN A 128 1.78 -8.72 -7.01
C GLN A 128 0.98 -7.47 -7.36
N ASN A 129 0.00 -7.56 -8.25
CA ASN A 129 -0.84 -6.41 -8.57
C ASN A 129 -2.02 -6.29 -7.60
N ILE A 130 -1.73 -5.83 -6.38
CA ILE A 130 -2.71 -5.67 -5.29
C ILE A 130 -3.91 -4.81 -5.73
N ILE A 131 -3.68 -3.77 -6.52
CA ILE A 131 -4.74 -2.87 -6.98
C ILE A 131 -5.68 -3.59 -7.95
N LEU A 132 -5.13 -4.37 -8.88
CA LEU A 132 -5.93 -5.16 -9.81
C LEU A 132 -6.72 -6.24 -9.10
N ASP A 133 -6.12 -6.92 -8.12
CA ASP A 133 -6.77 -7.95 -7.32
C ASP A 133 -7.97 -7.37 -6.56
N ASP A 134 -7.80 -6.22 -5.92
CA ASP A 134 -8.88 -5.51 -5.23
C ASP A 134 -9.98 -5.05 -6.22
N PHE A 135 -9.60 -4.50 -7.37
CA PHE A 135 -10.55 -4.10 -8.40
C PHE A 135 -11.40 -5.30 -8.87
N LEU A 136 -10.76 -6.42 -9.17
CA LEU A 136 -11.44 -7.64 -9.63
C LEU A 136 -12.31 -8.24 -8.52
N PHE A 137 -11.85 -8.19 -7.27
CA PHE A 137 -12.63 -8.62 -6.11
C PHE A 137 -13.94 -7.84 -5.99
N TYR A 138 -13.88 -6.51 -6.03
CA TYR A 138 -15.07 -5.68 -5.94
C TYR A 138 -15.99 -5.85 -7.15
N LYS A 139 -15.45 -5.91 -8.36
CA LYS A 139 -16.20 -6.17 -9.58
C LYS A 139 -16.97 -7.48 -9.51
N LYS A 140 -16.33 -8.57 -9.05
CA LYS A 140 -16.96 -9.88 -8.84
C LYS A 140 -18.13 -9.82 -7.85
N ASN A 141 -18.07 -8.91 -6.89
CA ASN A 141 -19.09 -8.73 -5.86
C ASN A 141 -20.11 -7.61 -6.21
N GLY A 142 -20.16 -7.18 -7.47
CA GLY A 142 -21.14 -6.20 -7.96
C GLY A 142 -20.90 -4.77 -7.49
N VAL A 143 -19.67 -4.45 -7.08
CA VAL A 143 -19.27 -3.09 -6.68
C VAL A 143 -18.45 -2.46 -7.79
N GLU A 144 -19.00 -1.39 -8.39
CA GLU A 144 -18.24 -0.55 -9.31
C GLU A 144 -17.23 0.29 -8.52
N SER A 145 -15.99 0.29 -8.99
CA SER A 145 -14.90 0.96 -8.29
C SER A 145 -13.91 1.60 -9.25
N THR A 146 -13.19 2.57 -8.74
CA THR A 146 -12.00 3.14 -9.36
C THR A 146 -10.78 2.79 -8.52
N ALA A 147 -9.58 3.12 -8.98
CA ALA A 147 -8.34 2.87 -8.25
C ALA A 147 -7.62 4.18 -7.93
N SER A 148 -6.86 4.16 -6.84
CA SER A 148 -5.92 5.21 -6.47
C SER A 148 -4.50 4.65 -6.48
N VAL A 149 -3.55 5.43 -6.98
CA VAL A 149 -2.14 5.00 -7.04
C VAL A 149 -1.28 6.08 -6.41
N VAL A 150 -0.36 5.67 -5.54
CA VAL A 150 0.69 6.58 -5.07
C VAL A 150 1.52 7.01 -6.28
N ALA A 151 1.62 8.32 -6.52
CA ALA A 151 2.36 8.83 -7.65
C ALA A 151 3.84 8.38 -7.60
N PRO A 152 4.45 7.99 -8.72
CA PRO A 152 5.85 7.56 -8.75
C PRO A 152 6.81 8.55 -8.10
N PHE A 153 6.61 9.83 -8.34
CA PHE A 153 7.42 10.87 -7.71
C PHE A 153 7.31 10.85 -6.18
N THR A 154 6.09 10.72 -5.63
CA THR A 154 5.86 10.62 -4.18
C THR A 154 6.52 9.37 -3.61
N PHE A 155 6.36 8.23 -4.30
CA PHE A 155 6.97 6.96 -3.86
C PHE A 155 8.48 7.06 -3.78
N LEU A 156 9.13 7.56 -4.84
CA LEU A 156 10.58 7.72 -4.89
C LEU A 156 11.09 8.73 -3.87
N THR A 157 10.42 9.87 -3.72
CA THR A 157 10.84 10.93 -2.79
C THR A 157 10.76 10.49 -1.32
N LEU A 158 9.80 9.63 -0.99
CA LEU A 158 9.60 9.15 0.38
C LEU A 158 10.30 7.81 0.67
N SER A 159 10.89 7.17 -0.34
CA SER A 159 11.70 5.97 -0.18
C SER A 159 13.15 6.32 0.16
N ASP A 160 13.87 5.35 0.71
CA ASP A 160 15.32 5.43 0.92
C ASP A 160 16.02 4.88 -0.32
N ILE A 161 16.64 5.76 -1.08
CA ILE A 161 17.30 5.39 -2.33
C ILE A 161 18.78 5.23 -2.08
N ASN A 162 19.33 4.06 -2.40
CA ASN A 162 20.77 3.82 -2.29
C ASN A 162 21.54 4.85 -3.14
N GLU A 163 22.46 5.57 -2.51
CA GLU A 163 23.24 6.64 -3.16
C GLU A 163 23.97 6.21 -4.45
N LYS A 164 24.30 4.91 -4.59
CA LYS A 164 24.90 4.36 -5.80
C LYS A 164 23.95 4.36 -7.00
N LEU A 165 22.64 4.43 -6.76
CA LEU A 165 21.63 4.50 -7.81
C LEU A 165 21.38 5.93 -8.27
N VAL A 166 21.77 6.90 -7.46
CA VAL A 166 21.64 8.32 -7.79
C VAL A 166 22.65 8.64 -8.88
N CYS A 167 22.16 9.02 -10.07
CA CYS A 167 23.02 9.29 -11.21
C CYS A 167 23.93 10.49 -10.92
N ASN A 168 25.24 10.35 -11.10
CA ASN A 168 26.27 11.37 -10.84
C ASN A 168 26.15 12.65 -11.69
N LYS A 169 25.12 12.81 -12.51
CA LYS A 169 25.05 13.86 -13.53
C LYS A 169 24.21 15.09 -13.18
N ILE A 170 23.44 15.09 -12.09
CA ILE A 170 22.69 16.29 -11.71
C ILE A 170 22.85 16.55 -10.22
N LYS A 171 23.99 17.09 -9.87
CA LYS A 171 24.08 17.92 -8.65
C LYS A 171 23.59 19.31 -9.02
N THR A 172 22.34 19.62 -8.76
CA THR A 172 21.91 21.00 -8.71
C THR A 172 22.48 21.65 -7.45
N LYS A 173 22.79 22.94 -7.49
CA LYS A 173 23.33 23.72 -6.36
C LYS A 173 22.48 23.63 -5.07
N ASP A 174 21.30 23.04 -5.13
CA ASP A 174 20.30 23.00 -4.06
C ASP A 174 20.00 21.58 -3.54
N GLU A 175 20.91 20.62 -3.69
CA GLU A 175 20.80 19.24 -3.16
C GLU A 175 19.51 18.47 -3.54
N LYS A 176 18.77 18.92 -4.54
CA LYS A 176 17.60 18.19 -5.06
C LYS A 176 18.02 17.28 -6.19
N VAL A 177 17.95 15.97 -5.95
CA VAL A 177 18.12 14.95 -6.98
C VAL A 177 16.91 15.01 -7.92
N ILE A 178 17.11 15.44 -9.15
CA ILE A 178 16.09 15.35 -10.20
C ILE A 178 16.33 14.05 -10.96
N PHE A 179 15.31 13.20 -10.99
CA PHE A 179 15.36 11.90 -11.66
C PHE A 179 15.35 12.06 -13.18
N GLU A 180 16.51 11.98 -13.82
CA GLU A 180 16.61 11.68 -15.23
C GLU A 180 16.90 10.18 -15.40
N ASN A 181 16.09 9.52 -16.21
CA ASN A 181 16.17 8.11 -16.65
C ASN A 181 15.52 7.08 -15.70
N ILE A 182 14.23 7.26 -15.43
CA ILE A 182 13.30 6.14 -15.28
C ILE A 182 12.46 6.13 -16.56
N SER A 183 13.02 5.61 -17.63
CA SER A 183 12.31 5.30 -18.88
C SER A 183 12.35 3.82 -19.12
#